data_b5cbedb544f19e3ba58f073fd5582178
#
_entry.id   b5cbedb544f19e3ba58f073fd5582178
#
_cell.length_a   1.000
_cell.length_b   1.000
_cell.length_c   1.000
_cell.angle_alpha   90.00
_cell.angle_beta   90.00
_cell.angle_gamma   90.00
#
_symmetry.space_group_name_H-M   'P 1'
#
loop_
_entity.id
_entity.type
_entity.pdbx_description
1 polymer ?
#
loop_
_entity_poly.entity_id
_entity_poly.type
_entity_poly.pdbx_seq_one_letter_code
_entity_poly.pdbx_strand_id
1 'polypeptide(L)'
;MQKPLDLTFAALSDPTRRAILARLAVGEASVNELAQPFNLSQPAISKHLKVLERAGLIEKGRDAQRRPRRLVAKPIEEAAAWLQGYRNPGTLQLSKPSDREFQIKRMFAAPRERVFAAFTEPEVLSRWFFGKPGGTLAVCEVARKPGDSFRYVWRDPDGREMGMSGVTLEIEAPERIVATEKWDQPWYPGDATGTITFTEEGGVTTLTQTLRYESQAVRDMVLGTMVEHAMALGYDRLAELLKSETSDQEKEK
;
A
#
# COMPACT_ATOMS: atom_id res chain seq x y z
N MET A 1 32.76 12.32 -0.54
CA MET A 1 32.04 11.53 -1.59
C MET A 1 30.56 11.81 -1.47
N GLN A 2 29.89 12.26 -2.54
CA GLN A 2 28.42 12.37 -2.55
C GLN A 2 27.81 10.98 -2.38
N LYS A 3 26.79 10.87 -1.52
CA LYS A 3 26.06 9.61 -1.34
C LYS A 3 25.29 9.26 -2.62
N PRO A 4 25.14 7.98 -3.00
CA PRO A 4 24.43 7.56 -4.22
C PRO A 4 23.03 8.19 -4.35
N LEU A 5 22.32 8.31 -3.23
CA LEU A 5 20.98 8.90 -3.16
C LEU A 5 20.96 10.40 -3.55
N ASP A 6 21.97 11.18 -3.14
CA ASP A 6 22.08 12.61 -3.49
C ASP A 6 22.24 12.79 -5.00
N LEU A 7 23.02 11.90 -5.64
CA LEU A 7 23.21 11.91 -7.10
C LEU A 7 21.91 11.56 -7.83
N THR A 8 21.14 10.62 -7.31
CA THR A 8 19.84 10.24 -7.85
C THR A 8 18.86 11.40 -7.79
N PHE A 9 18.68 12.06 -6.66
CA PHE A 9 17.79 13.21 -6.54
C PHE A 9 18.24 14.39 -7.39
N ALA A 10 19.54 14.70 -7.41
CA ALA A 10 20.09 15.72 -8.28
C ALA A 10 19.83 15.41 -9.77
N ALA A 11 19.94 14.15 -10.19
CA ALA A 11 19.61 13.74 -11.55
C ALA A 11 18.12 13.88 -11.85
N LEU A 12 17.24 13.54 -10.90
CA LEU A 12 15.78 13.60 -11.06
C LEU A 12 15.19 15.02 -10.98
N SER A 13 15.94 16.03 -10.53
CA SER A 13 15.45 17.41 -10.42
C SER A 13 15.16 18.10 -11.75
N ASP A 14 15.73 17.63 -12.85
CA ASP A 14 15.60 18.21 -14.19
C ASP A 14 14.50 17.53 -15.03
N PRO A 15 13.57 18.27 -15.65
CA PRO A 15 12.46 17.69 -16.40
C PRO A 15 12.91 16.91 -17.65
N THR A 16 13.96 17.37 -18.33
CA THR A 16 14.50 16.68 -19.52
C THR A 16 15.06 15.31 -19.13
N ARG A 17 15.78 15.24 -18.01
CA ARG A 17 16.31 13.96 -17.51
C ARG A 17 15.20 13.00 -17.11
N ARG A 18 14.13 13.48 -16.45
CA ARG A 18 12.95 12.63 -16.16
C ARG A 18 12.28 12.12 -17.43
N ALA A 19 12.14 12.94 -18.46
CA ALA A 19 11.57 12.52 -19.74
C ALA A 19 12.45 11.51 -20.49
N ILE A 20 13.77 11.63 -20.41
CA ILE A 20 14.72 10.62 -20.92
C ILE A 20 14.53 9.28 -20.20
N LEU A 21 14.43 9.30 -18.87
CA LEU A 21 14.20 8.08 -18.09
C LEU A 21 12.85 7.44 -18.42
N ALA A 22 11.78 8.23 -18.57
CA ALA A 22 10.45 7.74 -18.98
C ALA A 22 10.52 7.06 -20.37
N ARG A 23 11.27 7.60 -21.32
CA ARG A 23 11.47 6.96 -22.63
C ARG A 23 12.24 5.66 -22.51
N LEU A 24 13.27 5.61 -21.64
CA LEU A 24 14.08 4.40 -21.41
C LEU A 24 13.35 3.33 -20.59
N ALA A 25 12.31 3.67 -19.85
CA ALA A 25 11.46 2.69 -19.17
C ALA A 25 10.66 1.81 -20.14
N VAL A 26 10.43 2.28 -21.36
CA VAL A 26 9.73 1.52 -22.42
C VAL A 26 10.69 0.65 -23.24
N GLY A 27 12.00 0.91 -23.16
CA GLY A 27 13.03 0.16 -23.87
C GLY A 27 14.28 0.95 -24.15
N GLU A 28 15.35 0.26 -24.55
CA GLU A 28 16.62 0.86 -24.91
C GLU A 28 16.47 1.86 -26.07
N ALA A 29 17.28 2.90 -26.06
CA ALA A 29 17.29 3.91 -27.13
C ALA A 29 18.70 4.47 -27.36
N SER A 30 19.00 4.81 -28.62
CA SER A 30 20.22 5.53 -29.00
C SER A 30 20.16 6.99 -28.57
N VAL A 31 21.31 7.65 -28.54
CA VAL A 31 21.41 9.09 -28.22
C VAL A 31 20.56 9.94 -29.18
N ASN A 32 20.52 9.56 -30.47
CA ASN A 32 19.72 10.27 -31.47
C ASN A 32 18.22 10.13 -31.23
N GLU A 33 17.74 8.94 -30.92
CA GLU A 33 16.33 8.68 -30.57
C GLU A 33 15.93 9.42 -29.30
N LEU A 34 16.83 9.50 -28.31
CA LEU A 34 16.58 10.26 -27.09
C LEU A 34 16.58 11.79 -27.32
N ALA A 35 17.22 12.27 -28.35
CA ALA A 35 17.25 13.70 -28.67
C ALA A 35 16.00 14.19 -29.43
N GLN A 36 15.35 13.30 -30.19
CA GLN A 36 14.22 13.66 -31.08
C GLN A 36 13.05 14.38 -30.40
N PRO A 37 12.57 13.96 -29.19
CA PRO A 37 11.44 14.63 -28.55
C PRO A 37 11.77 16.01 -27.99
N PHE A 38 13.06 16.35 -27.89
CA PHE A 38 13.54 17.60 -27.29
C PHE A 38 14.09 18.51 -28.37
N ASN A 39 13.66 19.75 -28.41
CA ASN A 39 14.24 20.75 -29.32
C ASN A 39 15.63 21.20 -28.80
N LEU A 40 16.52 20.23 -28.57
CA LEU A 40 17.84 20.42 -27.97
C LEU A 40 18.93 19.88 -28.90
N SER A 41 20.10 20.54 -28.88
CA SER A 41 21.28 20.08 -29.62
C SER A 41 21.83 18.76 -29.03
N GLN A 42 22.48 17.95 -29.88
CA GLN A 42 23.15 16.71 -29.43
C GLN A 42 24.14 16.92 -28.25
N PRO A 43 24.96 18.01 -28.22
CA PRO A 43 25.79 18.30 -27.05
C PRO A 43 24.99 18.54 -25.78
N ALA A 44 23.81 19.16 -25.86
CA ALA A 44 22.94 19.38 -24.69
C ALA A 44 22.39 18.07 -24.16
N ILE A 45 21.84 17.18 -24.99
CA ILE A 45 21.39 15.86 -24.62
C ILE A 45 22.53 15.03 -24.00
N SER A 46 23.73 15.10 -24.59
CA SER A 46 24.91 14.39 -24.07
C SER A 46 25.27 14.81 -22.63
N LYS A 47 25.04 16.06 -22.25
CA LYS A 47 25.23 16.54 -20.86
C LYS A 47 24.22 15.91 -19.93
N HIS A 48 22.95 15.84 -20.32
CA HIS A 48 21.90 15.16 -19.51
C HIS A 48 22.21 13.67 -19.32
N LEU A 49 22.63 12.97 -20.39
CA LEU A 49 23.01 11.55 -20.31
C LEU A 49 24.20 11.32 -19.38
N LYS A 50 25.23 12.18 -19.41
CA LYS A 50 26.37 12.07 -18.48
C LYS A 50 25.95 12.20 -17.01
N VAL A 51 24.99 13.09 -16.70
CA VAL A 51 24.46 13.23 -15.34
C VAL A 51 23.71 11.97 -14.91
N LEU A 52 22.88 11.41 -15.79
CA LEU A 52 22.15 10.16 -15.53
C LEU A 52 23.09 8.96 -15.38
N GLU A 53 24.14 8.86 -16.23
CA GLU A 53 25.20 7.83 -16.13
C GLU A 53 25.95 7.95 -14.80
N ARG A 54 26.33 9.17 -14.39
CA ARG A 54 27.03 9.42 -13.12
C ARG A 54 26.18 9.05 -11.90
N ALA A 55 24.87 9.22 -11.98
CA ALA A 55 23.93 8.83 -10.96
C ALA A 55 23.60 7.32 -10.97
N GLY A 56 24.13 6.56 -11.94
CA GLY A 56 23.85 5.13 -12.10
C GLY A 56 22.43 4.81 -12.59
N LEU A 57 21.69 5.84 -13.06
CA LEU A 57 20.30 5.70 -13.52
C LEU A 57 20.18 5.11 -14.92
N ILE A 58 21.24 5.22 -15.71
CA ILE A 58 21.34 4.65 -17.05
C ILE A 58 22.74 4.06 -17.27
N GLU A 59 22.82 3.10 -18.16
CA GLU A 59 24.11 2.55 -18.60
C GLU A 59 24.15 2.37 -20.12
N LYS A 60 25.34 2.07 -20.66
CA LYS A 60 25.55 1.81 -22.10
C LYS A 60 25.18 0.36 -22.40
N GLY A 61 24.31 0.13 -23.37
CA GLY A 61 24.02 -1.19 -23.89
C GLY A 61 25.22 -1.80 -24.64
N ARG A 62 25.13 -3.10 -24.91
CA ARG A 62 26.25 -3.91 -25.46
C ARG A 62 26.42 -3.79 -26.99
N ASP A 63 25.51 -3.12 -27.70
CA ASP A 63 25.65 -2.93 -29.16
C ASP A 63 26.80 -1.94 -29.45
N ALA A 64 27.88 -2.46 -30.03
CA ALA A 64 29.11 -1.72 -30.27
C ALA A 64 28.94 -0.55 -31.27
N GLN A 65 28.00 -0.65 -32.22
CA GLN A 65 27.81 0.35 -33.27
C GLN A 65 26.82 1.47 -32.89
N ARG A 66 25.72 1.13 -32.20
CA ARG A 66 24.64 2.08 -31.82
C ARG A 66 24.78 2.65 -30.42
N ARG A 67 25.53 1.99 -29.55
CA ARG A 67 25.72 2.37 -28.12
C ARG A 67 24.42 2.85 -27.45
N PRO A 68 23.36 2.02 -27.47
CA PRO A 68 22.10 2.41 -26.86
C PRO A 68 22.28 2.68 -25.35
N ARG A 69 21.32 3.40 -24.77
CA ARG A 69 21.21 3.59 -23.33
C ARG A 69 20.07 2.72 -22.81
N ARG A 70 20.26 2.13 -21.64
CA ARG A 70 19.22 1.41 -20.93
C ARG A 70 19.05 1.95 -19.52
N LEU A 71 17.83 1.84 -18.99
CA LEU A 71 17.49 2.21 -17.63
C LEU A 71 18.09 1.21 -16.63
N VAL A 72 18.58 1.72 -15.51
CA VAL A 72 18.96 0.94 -14.33
C VAL A 72 17.97 1.29 -13.23
N ALA A 73 17.06 0.35 -12.90
CA ALA A 73 15.95 0.60 -11.97
C ALA A 73 16.39 0.80 -10.51
N LYS A 74 17.45 0.09 -10.09
CA LYS A 74 17.88 0.03 -8.69
C LYS A 74 18.03 1.39 -7.99
N PRO A 75 18.69 2.43 -8.54
CA PRO A 75 18.79 3.72 -7.85
C PRO A 75 17.43 4.44 -7.71
N ILE A 76 16.48 4.20 -8.62
CA ILE A 76 15.11 4.73 -8.51
C ILE A 76 14.35 4.01 -7.40
N GLU A 77 14.49 2.69 -7.30
CA GLU A 77 13.90 1.88 -6.23
C GLU A 77 14.42 2.28 -4.85
N GLU A 78 15.73 2.52 -4.72
CA GLU A 78 16.35 3.01 -3.49
C GLU A 78 15.84 4.40 -3.09
N ALA A 79 15.69 5.32 -4.06
CA ALA A 79 15.14 6.65 -3.82
C ALA A 79 13.65 6.58 -3.43
N ALA A 80 12.88 5.70 -4.06
CA ALA A 80 11.47 5.48 -3.73
C ALA A 80 11.33 4.88 -2.31
N ALA A 81 12.16 3.91 -1.94
CA ALA A 81 12.19 3.34 -0.60
C ALA A 81 12.55 4.39 0.47
N TRP A 82 13.53 5.26 0.18
CA TRP A 82 13.88 6.37 1.06
C TRP A 82 12.71 7.35 1.24
N LEU A 83 12.03 7.74 0.16
CA LEU A 83 10.85 8.62 0.21
C LEU A 83 9.68 7.98 0.97
N GLN A 84 9.53 6.65 0.92
CA GLN A 84 8.51 5.93 1.67
C GLN A 84 8.71 6.08 3.19
N GLY A 85 9.95 6.16 3.67
CA GLY A 85 10.26 6.43 5.07
C GLY A 85 9.80 7.81 5.59
N TYR A 86 9.52 8.75 4.67
CA TYR A 86 8.99 10.10 4.98
C TYR A 86 7.50 10.24 4.63
N ARG A 87 6.87 9.19 4.12
CA ARG A 87 5.41 9.19 3.95
C ARG A 87 4.78 9.31 5.33
N ASN A 88 3.75 10.15 5.40
CA ASN A 88 2.93 10.30 6.60
C ASN A 88 2.58 8.90 7.13
N PRO A 89 2.79 8.61 8.43
CA PRO A 89 2.43 7.31 9.02
C PRO A 89 1.02 6.85 8.66
N GLY A 90 0.17 7.80 8.30
CA GLY A 90 -1.20 7.57 7.88
C GLY A 90 -1.43 7.11 6.43
N THR A 91 -0.43 6.89 5.60
CA THR A 91 -0.66 6.45 4.21
C THR A 91 -0.72 4.92 4.13
N LEU A 92 -1.79 4.40 3.53
CA LEU A 92 -1.92 2.98 3.22
C LEU A 92 -0.89 2.59 2.13
N GLN A 93 -0.17 1.50 2.36
CA GLN A 93 0.79 0.94 1.41
C GLN A 93 0.28 -0.41 0.91
N LEU A 94 0.19 -0.57 -0.40
CA LEU A 94 -0.22 -1.82 -1.04
C LEU A 94 0.99 -2.50 -1.68
N SER A 95 1.08 -3.82 -1.53
CA SER A 95 2.08 -4.68 -2.18
C SER A 95 1.47 -6.03 -2.58
N LYS A 96 2.17 -6.77 -3.42
CA LYS A 96 1.76 -8.12 -3.90
C LYS A 96 2.87 -9.11 -3.52
N PRO A 97 2.85 -9.69 -2.30
CA PRO A 97 3.91 -10.57 -1.84
C PRO A 97 3.97 -11.90 -2.58
N SER A 98 2.85 -12.35 -3.19
CA SER A 98 2.80 -13.54 -4.03
C SER A 98 1.75 -13.40 -5.14
N ASP A 99 1.67 -14.41 -6.02
CA ASP A 99 0.69 -14.44 -7.11
C ASP A 99 -0.77 -14.48 -6.61
N ARG A 100 -1.01 -14.98 -5.39
CA ARG A 100 -2.35 -15.13 -4.82
C ARG A 100 -2.67 -14.12 -3.74
N GLU A 101 -1.74 -13.27 -3.37
CA GLU A 101 -1.87 -12.37 -2.23
C GLU A 101 -1.72 -10.92 -2.63
N PHE A 102 -2.48 -10.07 -1.96
CA PHE A 102 -2.09 -8.68 -1.78
C PHE A 102 -2.00 -8.36 -0.29
N GLN A 103 -1.17 -7.40 0.02
CA GLN A 103 -0.90 -6.96 1.38
C GLN A 103 -1.02 -5.45 1.46
N ILE A 104 -1.64 -4.99 2.52
CA ILE A 104 -1.65 -3.58 2.88
C ILE A 104 -0.96 -3.38 4.23
N LYS A 105 -0.29 -2.23 4.35
CA LYS A 105 0.32 -1.77 5.60
C LYS A 105 -0.19 -0.39 5.94
N ARG A 106 -0.45 -0.19 7.22
CA ARG A 106 -0.84 1.10 7.80
C ARG A 106 -0.20 1.27 9.16
N MET A 107 0.29 2.47 9.44
CA MET A 107 0.85 2.83 10.75
C MET A 107 -0.17 3.66 11.53
N PHE A 108 -0.28 3.41 12.83
CA PHE A 108 -1.14 4.12 13.77
C PHE A 108 -0.30 4.63 14.94
N ALA A 109 -0.43 5.91 15.29
CA ALA A 109 0.20 6.49 16.47
C ALA A 109 -0.59 6.08 17.74
N ALA A 110 -0.59 4.80 18.05
CA ALA A 110 -1.28 4.19 19.18
C ALA A 110 -0.60 2.87 19.58
N PRO A 111 -0.69 2.47 20.87
CA PRO A 111 -0.22 1.16 21.33
C PRO A 111 -0.93 0.01 20.61
N ARG A 112 -0.23 -1.09 20.43
CA ARG A 112 -0.69 -2.29 19.72
C ARG A 112 -1.98 -2.86 20.31
N GLU A 113 -2.11 -2.87 21.63
CA GLU A 113 -3.28 -3.34 22.34
C GLU A 113 -4.53 -2.56 21.95
N ARG A 114 -4.43 -1.24 21.78
CA ARG A 114 -5.55 -0.39 21.37
C ARG A 114 -5.93 -0.61 19.91
N VAL A 115 -4.93 -0.77 19.03
CA VAL A 115 -5.19 -1.06 17.61
C VAL A 115 -5.82 -2.44 17.48
N PHE A 116 -5.34 -3.44 18.23
CA PHE A 116 -5.92 -4.79 18.25
C PHE A 116 -7.36 -4.80 18.79
N ALA A 117 -7.63 -4.08 19.89
CA ALA A 117 -8.98 -3.94 20.47
C ALA A 117 -9.97 -3.37 19.45
N ALA A 118 -9.55 -2.45 18.59
CA ALA A 118 -10.39 -1.89 17.54
C ALA A 118 -10.87 -2.92 16.50
N PHE A 119 -10.26 -4.10 16.43
CA PHE A 119 -10.66 -5.21 15.56
C PHE A 119 -11.44 -6.31 16.30
N THR A 120 -11.38 -6.33 17.63
CA THR A 120 -11.91 -7.44 18.44
C THR A 120 -13.02 -7.02 19.41
N GLU A 121 -13.23 -5.72 19.63
CA GLU A 121 -14.30 -5.19 20.47
C GLU A 121 -15.42 -4.63 19.59
N PRO A 122 -16.64 -5.20 19.62
CA PRO A 122 -17.75 -4.80 18.75
C PRO A 122 -18.09 -3.30 18.83
N GLU A 123 -18.04 -2.73 20.04
CA GLU A 123 -18.36 -1.32 20.28
C GLU A 123 -17.34 -0.38 19.62
N VAL A 124 -16.08 -0.77 19.59
CA VAL A 124 -15.00 0.01 18.93
C VAL A 124 -15.02 -0.24 17.43
N LEU A 125 -15.15 -1.51 17.02
CA LEU A 125 -15.16 -1.91 15.60
C LEU A 125 -16.30 -1.19 14.83
N SER A 126 -17.49 -1.10 15.39
CA SER A 126 -18.65 -0.46 14.75
C SER A 126 -18.47 1.04 14.52
N ARG A 127 -17.56 1.70 15.23
CA ARG A 127 -17.29 3.15 15.10
C ARG A 127 -16.44 3.52 13.89
N TRP A 128 -15.72 2.58 13.31
CA TRP A 128 -14.85 2.86 12.16
C TRP A 128 -15.08 1.92 10.97
N PHE A 129 -15.51 0.67 11.21
CA PHE A 129 -15.66 -0.36 10.20
C PHE A 129 -17.06 -0.31 9.54
N PHE A 130 -17.54 0.86 9.22
CA PHE A 130 -18.77 1.04 8.45
C PHE A 130 -18.43 1.40 7.00
N GLY A 131 -19.20 0.92 6.04
CA GLY A 131 -18.93 1.06 4.60
C GLY A 131 -18.88 2.52 4.11
N LYS A 132 -19.86 2.95 3.33
CA LYS A 132 -19.95 4.32 2.78
C LYS A 132 -20.22 5.36 3.87
N PRO A 133 -19.81 6.63 3.65
CA PRO A 133 -20.20 7.73 4.53
C PRO A 133 -21.72 7.78 4.75
N GLY A 134 -22.16 7.88 6.00
CA GLY A 134 -23.59 7.82 6.37
C GLY A 134 -24.18 6.41 6.48
N GLY A 135 -23.42 5.37 6.15
CA GLY A 135 -23.80 3.98 6.40
C GLY A 135 -23.51 3.55 7.84
N THR A 136 -23.91 2.35 8.18
CA THR A 136 -23.72 1.74 9.51
C THR A 136 -23.25 0.30 9.39
N LEU A 137 -22.62 -0.21 10.45
CA LEU A 137 -22.41 -1.63 10.66
C LEU A 137 -23.65 -2.18 11.41
N ALA A 138 -24.64 -2.69 10.67
CA ALA A 138 -25.93 -3.11 11.21
C ALA A 138 -25.83 -4.41 12.03
N VAL A 139 -24.86 -5.28 11.70
CA VAL A 139 -24.51 -6.48 12.48
C VAL A 139 -23.01 -6.48 12.69
N CYS A 140 -22.58 -6.65 13.93
CA CYS A 140 -21.19 -6.71 14.33
C CYS A 140 -21.00 -7.85 15.34
N GLU A 141 -20.82 -9.06 14.84
CA GLU A 141 -20.53 -10.24 15.63
C GLU A 141 -19.06 -10.60 15.45
N VAL A 142 -18.27 -10.50 16.52
CA VAL A 142 -16.83 -10.79 16.50
C VAL A 142 -16.56 -12.16 17.12
N ALA A 143 -15.61 -12.87 16.56
CA ALA A 143 -15.07 -14.10 17.14
C ALA A 143 -14.20 -13.78 18.36
N ARG A 144 -14.25 -14.61 19.39
CA ARG A 144 -13.48 -14.46 20.63
C ARG A 144 -12.34 -15.46 20.76
N LYS A 145 -12.40 -16.55 20.04
CA LYS A 145 -11.39 -17.63 20.04
C LYS A 145 -11.32 -18.32 18.68
N PRO A 146 -10.24 -19.05 18.40
CA PRO A 146 -10.15 -19.90 17.22
C PRO A 146 -11.34 -20.87 17.12
N GLY A 147 -11.91 -21.02 15.93
CA GLY A 147 -13.10 -21.80 15.63
C GLY A 147 -14.43 -21.03 15.72
N ASP A 148 -14.45 -19.87 16.36
CA ASP A 148 -15.66 -19.03 16.37
C ASP A 148 -15.91 -18.40 15.01
N SER A 149 -17.19 -18.28 14.65
CA SER A 149 -17.63 -17.50 13.49
C SER A 149 -17.73 -16.02 13.82
N PHE A 150 -17.56 -15.20 12.83
CA PHE A 150 -17.88 -13.77 12.89
C PHE A 150 -18.89 -13.42 11.80
N ARG A 151 -19.62 -12.29 11.99
CA ARG A 151 -20.59 -11.77 11.05
C ARG A 151 -20.60 -10.26 11.05
N TYR A 152 -20.44 -9.65 9.86
CA TYR A 152 -20.58 -8.22 9.64
C TYR A 152 -21.63 -7.97 8.57
N VAL A 153 -22.53 -7.00 8.82
CA VAL A 153 -23.49 -6.54 7.82
C VAL A 153 -23.41 -5.02 7.77
N TRP A 154 -22.99 -4.50 6.63
CA TRP A 154 -23.02 -3.07 6.36
C TRP A 154 -24.36 -2.68 5.77
N ARG A 155 -24.91 -1.57 6.22
CA ARG A 155 -26.12 -0.96 5.66
C ARG A 155 -25.77 0.42 5.12
N ASP A 156 -25.94 0.61 3.81
CA ASP A 156 -25.75 1.89 3.14
C ASP A 156 -26.87 2.91 3.53
N PRO A 157 -26.68 4.21 3.29
CA PRO A 157 -27.71 5.22 3.57
C PRO A 157 -29.03 5.01 2.80
N ASP A 158 -28.99 4.34 1.66
CA ASP A 158 -30.15 3.95 0.85
C ASP A 158 -30.81 2.62 1.28
N GLY A 159 -30.36 2.05 2.40
CA GLY A 159 -30.93 0.85 3.01
C GLY A 159 -30.44 -0.48 2.42
N ARG A 160 -29.52 -0.46 1.45
CA ARG A 160 -28.92 -1.69 0.92
C ARG A 160 -27.98 -2.32 1.92
N GLU A 161 -28.04 -3.65 2.02
CA GLU A 161 -27.17 -4.42 2.91
C GLU A 161 -26.17 -5.24 2.12
N MET A 162 -24.97 -5.35 2.70
CA MET A 162 -23.87 -6.20 2.22
C MET A 162 -23.30 -6.94 3.43
N GLY A 163 -23.33 -8.26 3.40
CA GLY A 163 -22.86 -9.09 4.49
C GLY A 163 -21.58 -9.84 4.17
N MET A 164 -20.76 -9.99 5.20
CA MET A 164 -19.56 -10.82 5.19
C MET A 164 -19.54 -11.67 6.45
N SER A 165 -19.11 -12.92 6.33
CA SER A 165 -18.92 -13.85 7.42
C SER A 165 -17.65 -14.66 7.24
N GLY A 166 -17.22 -15.35 8.27
CA GLY A 166 -16.10 -16.26 8.22
C GLY A 166 -15.90 -16.99 9.54
N VAL A 167 -14.83 -17.77 9.58
CA VAL A 167 -14.37 -18.47 10.78
C VAL A 167 -12.99 -17.94 11.13
N THR A 168 -12.80 -17.57 12.37
CA THR A 168 -11.49 -17.20 12.88
C THR A 168 -10.65 -18.45 13.12
N LEU A 169 -9.51 -18.51 12.47
CA LEU A 169 -8.58 -19.65 12.53
C LEU A 169 -7.55 -19.47 13.64
N GLU A 170 -7.08 -18.23 13.86
CA GLU A 170 -6.08 -17.88 14.87
C GLU A 170 -6.45 -16.54 15.51
N ILE A 171 -6.27 -16.42 16.82
CA ILE A 171 -6.24 -15.17 17.58
C ILE A 171 -5.08 -15.25 18.55
N GLU A 172 -4.06 -14.44 18.34
CA GLU A 172 -2.91 -14.26 19.23
C GLU A 172 -2.88 -12.79 19.65
N ALA A 173 -3.54 -12.50 20.77
CA ALA A 173 -3.65 -11.14 21.27
C ALA A 173 -2.33 -10.65 21.89
N PRO A 174 -1.88 -9.43 21.59
CA PRO A 174 -2.42 -8.44 20.66
C PRO A 174 -1.71 -8.44 19.28
N GLU A 175 -1.22 -9.58 18.80
CA GLU A 175 -0.24 -9.67 17.73
C GLU A 175 -0.83 -10.10 16.38
N ARG A 176 -1.84 -10.98 16.38
CA ARG A 176 -2.25 -11.64 15.14
C ARG A 176 -3.71 -12.11 15.16
N ILE A 177 -4.38 -11.97 14.00
CA ILE A 177 -5.69 -12.55 13.70
C ILE A 177 -5.62 -13.21 12.33
N VAL A 178 -6.11 -14.45 12.20
CA VAL A 178 -6.29 -15.14 10.92
C VAL A 178 -7.73 -15.60 10.82
N ALA A 179 -8.40 -15.30 9.70
CA ALA A 179 -9.78 -15.68 9.48
C ALA A 179 -10.07 -15.94 8.00
N THR A 180 -11.03 -16.81 7.72
CA THR A 180 -11.63 -16.93 6.38
C THR A 180 -12.58 -15.76 6.13
N GLU A 181 -12.84 -15.45 4.87
CA GLU A 181 -13.73 -14.38 4.45
C GLU A 181 -14.66 -14.90 3.36
N LYS A 182 -15.98 -14.75 3.57
CA LYS A 182 -17.03 -15.12 2.63
C LYS A 182 -18.10 -14.04 2.59
N TRP A 183 -18.46 -13.59 1.37
CA TRP A 183 -19.49 -12.59 1.14
C TRP A 183 -20.84 -13.22 0.84
N ASP A 184 -21.92 -12.65 1.35
CA ASP A 184 -23.29 -13.12 1.07
C ASP A 184 -23.64 -13.02 -0.41
N GLN A 185 -23.18 -11.94 -1.04
CA GLN A 185 -23.26 -11.71 -2.48
C GLN A 185 -21.83 -11.70 -3.02
N PRO A 186 -21.30 -12.88 -3.41
CA PRO A 186 -19.90 -12.99 -3.81
C PRO A 186 -19.67 -12.18 -5.08
N TRP A 187 -18.76 -11.23 -5.00
CA TRP A 187 -18.32 -10.38 -6.10
C TRP A 187 -16.98 -10.85 -6.71
N TYR A 188 -16.41 -11.91 -6.13
CA TYR A 188 -15.33 -12.71 -6.68
C TYR A 188 -15.58 -14.21 -6.37
N PRO A 189 -15.05 -15.14 -7.17
CA PRO A 189 -15.21 -16.57 -6.93
C PRO A 189 -14.36 -17.05 -5.74
N GLY A 190 -14.88 -18.04 -5.00
CA GLY A 190 -14.21 -18.69 -3.88
C GLY A 190 -14.19 -17.85 -2.60
N ASP A 191 -13.49 -18.36 -1.60
CA ASP A 191 -13.29 -17.73 -0.31
C ASP A 191 -11.89 -17.11 -0.23
N ALA A 192 -11.71 -16.10 0.62
CA ALA A 192 -10.40 -15.55 0.92
C ALA A 192 -9.96 -15.92 2.34
N THR A 193 -8.67 -15.84 2.61
CA THR A 193 -8.12 -15.91 3.96
C THR A 193 -7.40 -14.60 4.26
N GLY A 194 -7.83 -13.93 5.31
CA GLY A 194 -7.22 -12.71 5.83
C GLY A 194 -6.28 -13.01 6.99
N THR A 195 -5.10 -12.43 6.96
CA THR A 195 -4.16 -12.41 8.09
C THR A 195 -3.90 -10.96 8.44
N ILE A 196 -4.10 -10.59 9.70
CA ILE A 196 -3.75 -9.27 10.23
C ILE A 196 -2.69 -9.46 11.29
N THR A 197 -1.58 -8.72 11.19
CA THR A 197 -0.53 -8.67 12.21
C THR A 197 -0.34 -7.24 12.69
N PHE A 198 0.00 -7.13 13.97
CA PHE A 198 0.21 -5.86 14.67
C PHE A 198 1.60 -5.87 15.29
N THR A 199 2.48 -4.99 14.84
CA THR A 199 3.83 -4.84 15.42
C THR A 199 3.99 -3.41 15.92
N GLU A 200 4.59 -3.25 17.10
CA GLU A 200 4.77 -1.94 17.71
C GLU A 200 6.25 -1.58 17.85
N GLU A 201 6.58 -0.35 17.55
CA GLU A 201 7.87 0.25 17.80
C GLU A 201 7.69 1.73 18.18
N GLY A 202 8.22 2.12 19.34
CA GLY A 202 8.18 3.50 19.81
C GLY A 202 6.79 4.09 19.98
N GLY A 203 5.79 3.30 20.39
CA GLY A 203 4.39 3.75 20.55
C GLY A 203 3.62 3.89 19.23
N VAL A 204 4.18 3.40 18.14
CA VAL A 204 3.55 3.37 16.81
C VAL A 204 3.31 1.93 16.42
N THR A 205 2.06 1.59 16.13
CA THR A 205 1.67 0.26 15.66
C THR A 205 1.64 0.21 14.14
N THR A 206 2.35 -0.75 13.56
CA THR A 206 2.23 -1.13 12.15
C THR A 206 1.25 -2.28 12.03
N LEU A 207 0.11 -2.03 11.41
CA LEU A 207 -0.83 -3.05 10.96
C LEU A 207 -0.40 -3.54 9.58
N THR A 208 -0.32 -4.87 9.43
CA THR A 208 -0.12 -5.52 8.13
C THR A 208 -1.28 -6.48 7.90
N GLN A 209 -2.12 -6.22 6.90
CA GLN A 209 -3.19 -7.11 6.49
C GLN A 209 -2.85 -7.75 5.16
N THR A 210 -2.82 -9.08 5.13
CA THR A 210 -2.60 -9.89 3.93
C THR A 210 -3.88 -10.63 3.60
N LEU A 211 -4.35 -10.50 2.37
CA LEU A 211 -5.51 -11.23 1.85
C LEU A 211 -5.03 -12.21 0.77
N ARG A 212 -5.33 -13.49 0.98
CA ARG A 212 -4.97 -14.59 0.10
C ARG A 212 -6.20 -15.17 -0.58
N TYR A 213 -6.14 -15.31 -1.89
CA TYR A 213 -7.19 -15.79 -2.77
C TYR A 213 -6.84 -17.15 -3.40
N GLU A 214 -7.81 -17.81 -4.01
CA GLU A 214 -7.61 -19.11 -4.65
C GLU A 214 -6.66 -19.05 -5.86
N SER A 215 -6.62 -17.91 -6.58
CA SER A 215 -5.78 -17.74 -7.75
C SER A 215 -5.31 -16.29 -7.95
N GLN A 216 -4.31 -16.11 -8.82
CA GLN A 216 -3.85 -14.81 -9.27
C GLN A 216 -4.97 -14.01 -9.95
N ALA A 217 -5.77 -14.69 -10.79
CA ALA A 217 -6.87 -14.04 -11.50
C ALA A 217 -7.90 -13.44 -10.55
N VAL A 218 -8.24 -14.13 -9.46
CA VAL A 218 -9.15 -13.63 -8.42
C VAL A 218 -8.52 -12.45 -7.68
N ARG A 219 -7.26 -12.55 -7.26
CA ARG A 219 -6.53 -11.45 -6.62
C ARG A 219 -6.50 -10.20 -7.53
N ASP A 220 -6.22 -10.35 -8.82
CA ASP A 220 -6.15 -9.23 -9.76
C ASP A 220 -7.55 -8.64 -10.04
N MET A 221 -8.60 -9.46 -10.08
CA MET A 221 -9.99 -9.02 -10.15
C MET A 221 -10.33 -8.11 -8.95
N VAL A 222 -10.01 -8.53 -7.73
CA VAL A 222 -10.25 -7.76 -6.51
C VAL A 222 -9.49 -6.43 -6.53
N LEU A 223 -8.22 -6.45 -6.90
CA LEU A 223 -7.40 -5.24 -7.03
C LEU A 223 -7.86 -4.31 -8.15
N GLY A 224 -8.57 -4.81 -9.16
CA GLY A 224 -9.21 -4.01 -10.21
C GLY A 224 -10.43 -3.22 -9.74
N THR A 225 -10.89 -3.44 -8.52
CA THR A 225 -12.01 -2.71 -7.89
C THR A 225 -11.51 -1.53 -7.05
N MET A 226 -12.44 -0.89 -6.32
CA MET A 226 -12.13 0.19 -5.38
C MET A 226 -11.68 -0.33 -3.99
N VAL A 227 -11.25 -1.60 -3.86
CA VAL A 227 -10.91 -2.22 -2.56
C VAL A 227 -9.84 -1.42 -1.80
N GLU A 228 -8.77 -1.02 -2.47
CA GLU A 228 -7.70 -0.21 -1.86
C GLU A 228 -8.25 1.10 -1.28
N HIS A 229 -9.08 1.80 -2.05
CA HIS A 229 -9.70 3.05 -1.62
C HIS A 229 -10.65 2.84 -0.43
N ALA A 230 -11.48 1.79 -0.47
CA ALA A 230 -12.40 1.46 0.61
C ALA A 230 -11.66 1.12 1.92
N MET A 231 -10.57 0.34 1.84
CA MET A 231 -9.74 0.02 2.99
C MET A 231 -9.00 1.26 3.52
N ALA A 232 -8.50 2.14 2.64
CA ALA A 232 -7.87 3.39 3.05
C ALA A 232 -8.83 4.27 3.85
N LEU A 233 -10.06 4.45 3.37
CA LEU A 233 -11.10 5.22 4.08
C LEU A 233 -11.44 4.62 5.45
N GLY A 234 -11.52 3.29 5.55
CA GLY A 234 -11.73 2.60 6.83
C GLY A 234 -10.62 2.89 7.83
N TYR A 235 -9.37 2.73 7.40
CA TYR A 235 -8.21 2.97 8.26
C TYR A 235 -7.98 4.44 8.59
N ASP A 236 -8.42 5.39 7.74
CA ASP A 236 -8.42 6.81 8.09
C ASP A 236 -9.36 7.09 9.26
N ARG A 237 -10.57 6.50 9.25
CA ARG A 237 -11.52 6.59 10.38
C ARG A 237 -10.96 5.98 11.66
N LEU A 238 -10.33 4.80 11.56
CA LEU A 238 -9.66 4.18 12.70
C LEU A 238 -8.56 5.09 13.26
N ALA A 239 -7.76 5.72 12.41
CA ALA A 239 -6.72 6.63 12.86
C ALA A 239 -7.28 7.85 13.61
N GLU A 240 -8.37 8.44 13.13
CA GLU A 240 -9.05 9.54 13.81
C GLU A 240 -9.69 9.10 15.14
N LEU A 241 -10.28 7.89 15.18
CA LEU A 241 -10.82 7.32 16.42
C LEU A 241 -9.74 7.16 17.50
N LEU A 242 -8.61 6.56 17.12
CA LEU A 242 -7.48 6.34 18.05
C LEU A 242 -6.88 7.65 18.58
N LYS A 243 -6.85 8.72 17.77
CA LYS A 243 -6.40 10.05 18.21
C LYS A 243 -7.35 10.68 19.20
N SER A 244 -8.66 10.65 18.94
CA SER A 244 -9.66 11.27 19.81
C SER A 244 -9.63 10.68 21.22
N GLU A 245 -9.52 9.37 21.34
CA GLU A 245 -9.46 8.68 22.63
C GLU A 245 -8.17 8.95 23.43
N THR A 246 -7.05 9.24 22.76
CA THR A 246 -5.80 9.64 23.43
C THR A 246 -5.95 11.04 24.05
N SER A 247 -6.59 11.97 23.33
CA SER A 247 -6.81 13.34 23.80
C SER A 247 -7.77 13.42 25.01
N ASP A 248 -8.72 12.50 25.11
CA ASP A 248 -9.66 12.46 26.24
C ASP A 248 -9.01 11.88 27.50
N GLN A 249 -8.13 10.89 27.38
CA GLN A 249 -7.35 10.34 28.50
C GLN A 249 -6.31 11.33 29.07
N GLU A 250 -5.79 12.24 28.24
CA GLU A 250 -4.86 13.28 28.69
C GLU A 250 -5.57 14.42 29.42
N LYS A 251 -6.87 14.65 29.23
CA LYS A 251 -7.67 15.67 29.92
C LYS A 251 -8.21 15.21 31.28
N GLU A 252 -8.26 13.91 31.53
CA GLU A 252 -8.71 13.30 32.78
C GLU A 252 -7.57 13.07 33.79
N LYS A 253 -6.34 13.38 33.45
CA LYS A 253 -5.15 13.34 34.33
C LYS A 253 -4.74 14.74 34.74
#